data_84b0e51f495848f4065608d4cd005186
#
_entry.id   84b0e51f495848f4065608d4cd005186
#
_cell.length_a   1.000
_cell.length_b   1.000
_cell.length_c   1.000
_cell.angle_alpha   90.00
_cell.angle_beta   90.00
_cell.angle_gamma   90.00
#
_symmetry.space_group_name_H-M   'P 1'
#
loop_
_entity.id
_entity.type
_entity.pdbx_description
1 polymer ?
#
loop_
_entity_poly.entity_id
_entity_poly.type
_entity_poly.pdbx_seq_one_letter_code
_entity_poly.pdbx_strand_id
1 'polypeptide(L)'
;MNTMTMMDAETRFRATRTAPPFVLQNNFIGRPRTIGQAVQAAVDVIEDEALKPLSTSATRPFTQSRAVLALLARCYAQQIYNATQAASVAAHDPDFPWLWWEALPDARALRRFRVENREAVHRCLEAALHFLVEQKISAGVLTKVDGPQIAKEAGRRIIMAAFADSMELDGE
;
A
#
# COMPACT_ATOMS: atom_id res chain seq x y z
N MET A 1 6.75 65.06 -11.38
CA MET A 1 7.62 64.30 -10.47
C MET A 1 6.77 63.27 -9.80
N ASN A 2 6.71 62.09 -10.36
CA ASN A 2 5.97 60.94 -9.80
C ASN A 2 6.98 59.87 -9.43
N THR A 3 7.23 59.77 -8.13
CA THR A 3 7.94 58.66 -7.52
C THR A 3 6.98 57.49 -7.41
N MET A 4 7.07 56.57 -8.33
CA MET A 4 6.31 55.32 -8.33
C MET A 4 7.07 54.31 -7.45
N THR A 5 6.48 54.04 -6.31
CA THR A 5 6.98 53.15 -5.28
C THR A 5 6.98 51.70 -5.81
N MET A 6 8.17 51.11 -5.92
CA MET A 6 8.43 49.71 -6.19
C MET A 6 8.21 48.90 -4.88
N MET A 7 6.99 48.59 -4.57
CA MET A 7 6.64 47.59 -3.54
C MET A 7 5.31 47.00 -3.97
N ASP A 8 5.34 45.81 -4.52
CA ASP A 8 4.22 44.84 -4.58
C ASP A 8 4.45 43.74 -5.62
N ALA A 9 5.63 43.11 -5.58
CA ALA A 9 5.88 41.93 -6.43
C ALA A 9 6.20 40.61 -5.66
N GLU A 10 6.25 40.65 -4.33
CA GLU A 10 6.65 39.46 -3.57
C GLU A 10 5.52 38.75 -2.79
N THR A 11 4.27 39.17 -2.91
CA THR A 11 3.18 38.60 -2.09
C THR A 11 2.21 37.72 -2.86
N ARG A 12 2.54 37.25 -4.06
CA ARG A 12 1.61 36.42 -4.88
C ARG A 12 2.00 35.00 -5.16
N PHE A 13 2.92 34.40 -4.42
CA PHE A 13 3.22 32.95 -4.59
C PHE A 13 3.21 32.14 -3.30
N ARG A 14 2.28 32.46 -2.40
CA ARG A 14 1.80 31.45 -1.44
C ARG A 14 0.46 30.91 -1.93
N ALA A 15 0.49 30.24 -3.07
CA ALA A 15 -0.54 29.28 -3.39
C ALA A 15 -0.44 28.18 -2.33
N THR A 16 -1.29 28.27 -1.32
CA THR A 16 -1.62 27.15 -0.45
C THR A 16 -2.01 25.99 -1.36
N ARG A 17 -1.06 25.09 -1.60
CA ARG A 17 -1.37 23.76 -2.13
C ARG A 17 -2.20 23.08 -1.07
N THR A 18 -3.47 23.40 -1.02
CA THR A 18 -4.47 22.56 -0.39
C THR A 18 -4.51 21.30 -1.23
N ALA A 19 -3.80 20.27 -0.79
CA ALA A 19 -3.92 18.96 -1.39
C ALA A 19 -5.43 18.63 -1.44
N PRO A 20 -5.94 18.14 -2.57
CA PRO A 20 -7.34 17.79 -2.67
C PRO A 20 -7.68 16.81 -1.54
N PRO A 21 -8.86 16.96 -0.89
CA PRO A 21 -9.26 16.01 0.12
C PRO A 21 -9.24 14.63 -0.54
N PHE A 22 -8.46 13.73 0.05
CA PHE A 22 -8.42 12.35 -0.37
C PHE A 22 -9.81 11.76 -0.10
N VAL A 23 -10.62 11.74 -1.13
CA VAL A 23 -11.84 10.95 -1.17
C VAL A 23 -11.42 9.59 -1.69
N LEU A 24 -11.35 8.60 -0.80
CA LEU A 24 -11.43 7.19 -1.17
C LEU A 24 -12.79 7.03 -1.90
N GLN A 25 -12.82 7.37 -3.18
CA GLN A 25 -14.00 7.12 -4.00
C GLN A 25 -14.07 5.63 -4.30
N ASN A 26 -14.54 4.88 -3.30
CA ASN A 26 -14.89 3.50 -3.43
C ASN A 26 -16.27 3.35 -4.08
N ASN A 27 -16.40 3.83 -5.31
CA ASN A 27 -17.57 3.56 -6.15
C ASN A 27 -17.24 2.45 -7.16
N PHE A 28 -16.60 1.36 -6.72
CA PHE A 28 -16.47 0.17 -7.54
C PHE A 28 -17.76 -0.66 -7.45
N ILE A 29 -18.78 -0.25 -8.19
CA ILE A 29 -19.91 -1.09 -8.56
C ILE A 29 -19.43 -2.02 -9.68
N GLY A 30 -18.72 -3.11 -9.31
CA GLY A 30 -18.23 -4.07 -10.29
C GLY A 30 -17.11 -4.98 -9.76
N ARG A 31 -16.78 -6.02 -10.56
CA ARG A 31 -15.62 -6.88 -10.25
C ARG A 31 -14.32 -6.09 -10.45
N PRO A 32 -13.31 -6.28 -9.56
CA PRO A 32 -12.00 -5.68 -9.74
C PRO A 32 -11.42 -6.03 -11.13
N ARG A 33 -10.83 -5.05 -11.82
CA ARG A 33 -10.18 -5.24 -13.13
C ARG A 33 -8.67 -5.30 -13.03
N THR A 34 -8.11 -4.85 -11.90
CA THR A 34 -6.68 -4.85 -11.62
C THR A 34 -6.41 -5.41 -10.24
N ILE A 35 -5.19 -5.90 -10.02
CA ILE A 35 -4.75 -6.36 -8.69
C ILE A 35 -4.82 -5.23 -7.66
N GLY A 36 -4.50 -3.99 -8.05
CA GLY A 36 -4.60 -2.82 -7.18
C GLY A 36 -6.03 -2.60 -6.70
N GLN A 37 -7.02 -2.72 -7.58
CA GLN A 37 -8.44 -2.60 -7.23
C GLN A 37 -8.91 -3.73 -6.31
N ALA A 38 -8.45 -4.97 -6.53
CA ALA A 38 -8.78 -6.10 -5.67
C ALA A 38 -8.21 -5.92 -4.26
N VAL A 39 -6.96 -5.48 -4.17
CA VAL A 39 -6.31 -5.17 -2.89
C VAL A 39 -7.00 -3.99 -2.20
N GLN A 40 -7.31 -2.91 -2.93
CA GLN A 40 -7.98 -1.75 -2.35
C GLN A 40 -9.34 -2.10 -1.76
N ALA A 41 -10.15 -2.88 -2.47
CA ALA A 41 -11.43 -3.36 -1.97
C ALA A 41 -11.29 -4.17 -0.67
N ALA A 42 -10.22 -4.98 -0.56
CA ALA A 42 -9.93 -5.72 0.66
C ALA A 42 -9.45 -4.82 1.82
N VAL A 43 -8.65 -3.79 1.52
CA VAL A 43 -8.19 -2.81 2.51
C VAL A 43 -9.35 -2.00 3.07
N ASP A 44 -10.32 -1.63 2.22
CA ASP A 44 -11.44 -0.76 2.61
C ASP A 44 -12.42 -1.41 3.59
N VAL A 45 -12.48 -2.74 3.63
CA VAL A 45 -13.33 -3.47 4.58
C VAL A 45 -12.64 -3.75 5.93
N ILE A 46 -11.36 -3.38 6.07
CA ILE A 46 -10.66 -3.52 7.34
C ILE A 46 -10.95 -2.29 8.21
N GLU A 47 -11.43 -2.52 9.42
CA GLU A 47 -11.71 -1.46 10.40
C GLU A 47 -10.40 -0.84 10.90
N ASP A 48 -10.42 0.47 11.18
CA ASP A 48 -9.24 1.20 11.64
C ASP A 48 -8.74 0.66 13.00
N GLU A 49 -9.65 0.24 13.86
CA GLU A 49 -9.37 -0.34 15.18
C GLU A 49 -8.61 -1.69 15.09
N ALA A 50 -8.74 -2.37 13.96
CA ALA A 50 -8.03 -3.63 13.70
C ALA A 50 -6.60 -3.40 13.20
N LEU A 51 -6.23 -2.15 12.88
CA LEU A 51 -4.90 -1.80 12.37
C LEU A 51 -4.03 -1.15 13.45
N LYS A 52 -2.79 -1.62 13.56
CA LYS A 52 -1.76 -0.89 14.30
C LYS A 52 -1.22 0.23 13.40
N PRO A 53 -1.14 1.48 13.88
CA PRO A 53 -0.67 2.59 13.07
C PRO A 53 0.80 2.43 12.71
N LEU A 54 1.17 2.85 11.50
CA LEU A 54 2.56 2.86 11.04
C LEU A 54 3.40 3.80 11.90
N SER A 55 2.85 4.97 12.23
CA SER A 55 3.46 5.97 13.13
C SER A 55 2.37 6.62 13.96
N THR A 56 2.64 6.79 15.24
CA THR A 56 1.73 7.49 16.17
C THR A 56 1.80 9.01 16.04
N SER A 57 2.84 9.54 15.38
CA SER A 57 3.06 10.98 15.16
C SER A 57 2.50 11.50 13.85
N ALA A 58 1.95 10.62 13.00
CA ALA A 58 1.38 11.02 11.73
C ALA A 58 0.06 11.78 11.90
N THR A 59 -0.17 12.78 11.06
CA THR A 59 -1.43 13.55 11.02
C THR A 59 -2.63 12.67 10.64
N ARG A 60 -2.37 11.58 9.88
CA ARG A 60 -3.38 10.61 9.43
C ARG A 60 -2.84 9.18 9.53
N PRO A 61 -2.68 8.64 10.74
CA PRO A 61 -1.98 7.36 10.94
C PRO A 61 -2.66 6.18 10.23
N PHE A 62 -3.99 6.14 10.19
CA PHE A 62 -4.72 5.03 9.56
C PHE A 62 -4.69 5.10 8.02
N THR A 63 -4.64 6.29 7.42
CA THR A 63 -4.50 6.43 5.96
C THR A 63 -3.16 5.87 5.51
N GLN A 64 -2.08 6.18 6.23
CA GLN A 64 -0.76 5.60 5.94
C GLN A 64 -0.74 4.09 6.16
N SER A 65 -1.35 3.59 7.23
CA SER A 65 -1.44 2.16 7.52
C SER A 65 -2.17 1.39 6.42
N ARG A 66 -3.28 1.93 5.90
CA ARG A 66 -4.01 1.36 4.76
C ARG A 66 -3.16 1.35 3.49
N ALA A 67 -2.41 2.41 3.23
CA ALA A 67 -1.49 2.47 2.10
C ALA A 67 -0.37 1.43 2.19
N VAL A 68 0.25 1.28 3.36
CA VAL A 68 1.27 0.24 3.60
C VAL A 68 0.69 -1.15 3.47
N LEU A 69 -0.52 -1.37 3.96
CA LEU A 69 -1.23 -2.64 3.83
C LEU A 69 -1.44 -3.01 2.35
N ALA A 70 -1.92 -2.05 1.54
CA ALA A 70 -2.08 -2.23 0.10
C ALA A 70 -0.73 -2.50 -0.61
N LEU A 71 0.31 -1.76 -0.24
CA LEU A 71 1.66 -1.93 -0.78
C LEU A 71 2.19 -3.35 -0.50
N LEU A 72 2.17 -3.80 0.76
CA LEU A 72 2.69 -5.11 1.14
C LEU A 72 1.92 -6.25 0.48
N ALA A 73 0.58 -6.18 0.46
CA ALA A 73 -0.24 -7.20 -0.20
C ALA A 73 0.07 -7.31 -1.70
N ARG A 74 0.25 -6.16 -2.37
CA ARG A 74 0.61 -6.12 -3.80
C ARG A 74 2.03 -6.64 -4.03
N CYS A 75 3.02 -6.21 -3.24
CA CYS A 75 4.39 -6.69 -3.34
C CYS A 75 4.47 -8.20 -3.17
N TYR A 76 3.84 -8.75 -2.14
CA TYR A 76 3.88 -10.19 -1.87
C TYR A 76 3.11 -11.00 -2.92
N ALA A 77 2.04 -10.46 -3.48
CA ALA A 77 1.35 -11.09 -4.61
C ALA A 77 2.23 -11.13 -5.87
N GLN A 78 3.14 -10.18 -6.04
CA GLN A 78 4.12 -10.11 -7.12
C GLN A 78 5.47 -10.77 -6.76
N GLN A 79 5.55 -11.47 -5.63
CA GLN A 79 6.75 -12.15 -5.13
C GLN A 79 7.92 -11.21 -4.75
N ILE A 80 7.63 -9.97 -4.44
CA ILE A 80 8.57 -9.00 -3.87
C ILE A 80 8.47 -9.13 -2.35
N TYR A 81 9.41 -9.85 -1.74
CA TYR A 81 9.35 -10.21 -0.32
C TYR A 81 10.19 -9.30 0.58
N ASN A 82 11.29 -8.78 0.05
CA ASN A 82 12.26 -7.99 0.78
C ASN A 82 11.70 -6.58 1.09
N ALA A 83 11.82 -6.14 2.35
CA ALA A 83 11.27 -4.85 2.78
C ALA A 83 11.94 -3.65 2.13
N THR A 84 13.25 -3.74 1.82
CA THR A 84 13.97 -2.68 1.09
C THR A 84 13.48 -2.55 -0.34
N GLN A 85 13.21 -3.67 -1.02
CA GLN A 85 12.60 -3.64 -2.36
C GLN A 85 11.17 -3.09 -2.32
N ALA A 86 10.37 -3.47 -1.31
CA ALA A 86 9.02 -2.94 -1.14
C ALA A 86 9.03 -1.41 -0.88
N ALA A 87 9.97 -0.90 -0.09
CA ALA A 87 10.17 0.54 0.11
C ALA A 87 10.56 1.25 -1.20
N SER A 88 11.40 0.63 -2.02
CA SER A 88 11.75 1.13 -3.36
C SER A 88 10.53 1.17 -4.29
N VAL A 89 9.68 0.14 -4.27
CA VAL A 89 8.41 0.15 -5.04
C VAL A 89 7.53 1.32 -4.60
N ALA A 90 7.39 1.55 -3.29
CA ALA A 90 6.61 2.68 -2.77
C ALA A 90 7.12 4.04 -3.28
N ALA A 91 8.44 4.19 -3.42
CA ALA A 91 9.07 5.43 -3.90
C ALA A 91 8.85 5.71 -5.40
N HIS A 92 8.66 4.67 -6.21
CA HIS A 92 8.64 4.78 -7.67
C HIS A 92 7.29 4.42 -8.31
N ASP A 93 6.32 3.92 -7.53
CA ASP A 93 5.02 3.52 -8.05
C ASP A 93 4.13 4.74 -8.34
N PRO A 94 3.76 4.97 -9.60
CA PRO A 94 2.92 6.09 -9.98
C PRO A 94 1.50 6.04 -9.40
N ASP A 95 1.06 4.86 -8.96
CA ASP A 95 -0.28 4.68 -8.38
C ASP A 95 -0.38 5.20 -6.93
N PHE A 96 0.78 5.42 -6.25
CA PHE A 96 0.82 5.80 -4.84
C PHE A 96 1.49 7.15 -4.49
N PRO A 97 1.84 8.07 -5.40
CA PRO A 97 2.64 9.25 -5.10
C PRO A 97 2.01 10.18 -4.06
N TRP A 98 0.69 10.17 -3.95
CA TRP A 98 -0.09 11.03 -3.05
C TRP A 98 -0.29 10.42 -1.64
N LEU A 99 0.03 9.13 -1.46
CA LEU A 99 -0.07 8.46 -0.16
C LEU A 99 1.11 8.77 0.77
N TRP A 100 2.24 9.23 0.20
CA TRP A 100 3.51 9.34 0.90
C TRP A 100 3.98 10.79 1.12
N TRP A 101 3.10 11.77 1.05
CA TRP A 101 3.49 13.18 1.21
C TRP A 101 4.09 13.54 2.56
N GLU A 102 3.84 12.76 3.62
CA GLU A 102 4.46 13.00 4.92
C GLU A 102 5.86 12.35 5.00
N ALA A 103 5.96 11.07 4.69
CA ALA A 103 7.20 10.33 4.59
C ALA A 103 6.96 8.96 3.94
N LEU A 104 7.91 8.53 3.11
CA LEU A 104 7.94 7.16 2.60
C LEU A 104 8.29 6.21 3.77
N PRO A 105 7.61 5.06 3.88
CA PRO A 105 8.00 4.05 4.86
C PRO A 105 9.37 3.47 4.50
N ASP A 106 10.27 3.44 5.46
CA ASP A 106 11.52 2.72 5.33
C ASP A 106 11.33 1.20 5.53
N ALA A 107 12.35 0.42 5.22
CA ALA A 107 12.33 -1.03 5.36
C ALA A 107 12.02 -1.48 6.80
N ARG A 108 12.55 -0.77 7.81
CA ARG A 108 12.31 -1.07 9.23
C ARG A 108 10.85 -0.86 9.62
N ALA A 109 10.24 0.23 9.15
CA ALA A 109 8.83 0.51 9.38
C ALA A 109 7.93 -0.55 8.71
N LEU A 110 8.26 -0.98 7.48
CA LEU A 110 7.53 -2.03 6.77
C LEU A 110 7.64 -3.39 7.48
N ARG A 111 8.82 -3.78 7.96
CA ARG A 111 9.03 -5.02 8.74
C ARG A 111 8.18 -5.01 10.01
N ARG A 112 8.24 -3.91 10.78
CA ARG A 112 7.44 -3.76 11.99
C ARG A 112 5.94 -3.83 11.69
N PHE A 113 5.48 -3.06 10.71
CA PHE A 113 4.06 -3.03 10.31
C PHE A 113 3.54 -4.42 9.92
N ARG A 114 4.31 -5.20 9.15
CA ARG A 114 3.97 -6.56 8.78
C ARG A 114 3.75 -7.46 9.99
N VAL A 115 4.63 -7.37 11.00
CA VAL A 115 4.52 -8.18 12.22
C VAL A 115 3.30 -7.79 13.03
N GLU A 116 3.08 -6.49 13.23
CA GLU A 116 1.99 -5.94 14.03
C GLU A 116 0.61 -6.10 13.39
N ASN A 117 0.55 -6.16 12.04
CA ASN A 117 -0.69 -6.24 11.26
C ASN A 117 -0.78 -7.53 10.42
N ARG A 118 -0.18 -8.62 10.90
CA ARG A 118 -0.04 -9.87 10.13
C ARG A 118 -1.36 -10.38 9.57
N GLU A 119 -2.42 -10.34 10.35
CA GLU A 119 -3.74 -10.81 9.94
C GLU A 119 -4.34 -9.95 8.83
N ALA A 120 -4.23 -8.63 8.94
CA ALA A 120 -4.69 -7.70 7.92
C ALA A 120 -3.92 -7.87 6.60
N VAL A 121 -2.58 -8.02 6.68
CA VAL A 121 -1.74 -8.31 5.52
C VAL A 121 -2.14 -9.63 4.87
N HIS A 122 -2.43 -10.67 5.66
CA HIS A 122 -2.86 -11.96 5.15
C HIS A 122 -4.17 -11.84 4.35
N ARG A 123 -5.20 -11.19 4.91
CA ARG A 123 -6.50 -11.00 4.24
C ARG A 123 -6.38 -10.23 2.93
N CYS A 124 -5.61 -9.15 2.92
CA CYS A 124 -5.42 -8.36 1.70
C CYS A 124 -4.61 -9.13 0.64
N LEU A 125 -3.64 -9.93 1.06
CA LEU A 125 -2.88 -10.80 0.17
C LEU A 125 -3.73 -11.94 -0.39
N GLU A 126 -4.63 -12.54 0.40
CA GLU A 126 -5.61 -13.51 -0.10
C GLU A 126 -6.46 -12.93 -1.23
N ALA A 127 -6.97 -11.70 -1.05
CA ALA A 127 -7.76 -11.02 -2.08
C ALA A 127 -6.95 -10.79 -3.37
N ALA A 128 -5.68 -10.39 -3.25
CA ALA A 128 -4.78 -10.24 -4.37
C ALA A 128 -4.53 -11.56 -5.12
N LEU A 129 -4.27 -12.63 -4.38
CA LEU A 129 -4.03 -13.96 -4.94
C LEU A 129 -5.30 -14.54 -5.57
N HIS A 130 -6.45 -14.33 -4.94
CA HIS A 130 -7.75 -14.74 -5.50
C HIS A 130 -7.99 -14.08 -6.86
N PHE A 131 -7.75 -12.78 -6.95
CA PHE A 131 -7.84 -12.04 -8.21
C PHE A 131 -6.92 -12.64 -9.29
N LEU A 132 -5.65 -12.94 -8.95
CA LEU A 132 -4.69 -13.54 -9.89
C LEU A 132 -5.12 -14.92 -10.36
N VAL A 133 -5.70 -15.74 -9.48
CA VAL A 133 -6.25 -17.06 -9.82
C VAL A 133 -7.46 -16.93 -10.74
N GLU A 134 -8.37 -15.99 -10.46
CA GLU A 134 -9.52 -15.72 -11.34
C GLU A 134 -9.08 -15.29 -12.75
N GLN A 135 -8.02 -14.48 -12.88
CA GLN A 135 -7.45 -14.12 -14.17
C GLN A 135 -6.93 -15.36 -14.93
N LYS A 136 -6.29 -16.29 -14.24
CA LYS A 136 -5.82 -17.55 -14.84
C LYS A 136 -6.98 -18.45 -15.28
N ILE A 137 -8.07 -18.47 -14.55
CA ILE A 137 -9.29 -19.21 -14.93
C ILE A 137 -9.89 -18.57 -16.18
N SER A 138 -10.02 -17.25 -16.21
CA SER A 138 -10.55 -16.51 -17.35
C SER A 138 -9.70 -16.71 -18.61
N ALA A 139 -8.39 -16.90 -18.45
CA ALA A 139 -7.44 -17.22 -19.52
C ALA A 139 -7.40 -18.71 -19.89
N GLY A 140 -8.19 -19.57 -19.25
CA GLY A 140 -8.23 -21.01 -19.52
C GLY A 140 -7.02 -21.81 -18.97
N VAL A 141 -6.19 -21.19 -18.11
CA VAL A 141 -4.99 -21.82 -17.51
C VAL A 141 -5.37 -22.69 -16.30
N LEU A 142 -6.40 -22.30 -15.57
CA LEU A 142 -6.93 -23.02 -14.42
C LEU A 142 -8.44 -23.23 -14.58
N THR A 143 -8.98 -24.26 -13.94
CA THR A 143 -10.39 -24.62 -14.01
C THR A 143 -11.18 -24.31 -12.75
N LYS A 144 -10.48 -24.09 -11.61
CA LYS A 144 -11.15 -23.95 -10.31
C LYS A 144 -10.35 -23.05 -9.36
N VAL A 145 -11.07 -22.28 -8.53
CA VAL A 145 -10.51 -21.58 -7.36
C VAL A 145 -10.56 -22.53 -6.17
N ASP A 146 -9.46 -22.65 -5.43
CA ASP A 146 -9.39 -23.35 -4.15
C ASP A 146 -9.04 -22.34 -3.05
N GLY A 147 -10.05 -21.87 -2.31
CA GLY A 147 -9.89 -20.89 -1.24
C GLY A 147 -8.89 -21.30 -0.17
N PRO A 148 -8.98 -22.52 0.40
CA PRO A 148 -7.99 -23.02 1.36
C PRO A 148 -6.55 -23.01 0.84
N GLN A 149 -6.32 -23.32 -0.43
CA GLN A 149 -4.98 -23.24 -1.03
C GLN A 149 -4.50 -21.80 -1.17
N ILE A 150 -5.38 -20.86 -1.51
CA ILE A 150 -5.05 -19.44 -1.59
C ILE A 150 -4.66 -18.90 -0.21
N ALA A 151 -5.42 -19.21 0.84
CA ALA A 151 -5.10 -18.83 2.21
C ALA A 151 -3.75 -19.40 2.68
N LYS A 152 -3.48 -20.68 2.38
CA LYS A 152 -2.19 -21.31 2.67
C LYS A 152 -1.05 -20.63 1.92
N GLU A 153 -1.23 -20.28 0.66
CA GLU A 153 -0.22 -19.59 -0.17
C GLU A 153 0.03 -18.17 0.36
N ALA A 154 -1.02 -17.44 0.78
CA ALA A 154 -0.85 -16.13 1.42
C ALA A 154 0.00 -16.24 2.70
N GLY A 155 -0.29 -17.20 3.57
CA GLY A 155 0.51 -17.48 4.76
C GLY A 155 1.97 -17.81 4.43
N ARG A 156 2.20 -18.65 3.41
CA ARG A 156 3.55 -19.01 2.95
C ARG A 156 4.33 -17.77 2.48
N ARG A 157 3.72 -16.88 1.72
CA ARG A 157 4.37 -15.66 1.22
C ARG A 157 4.74 -14.68 2.33
N ILE A 158 3.93 -14.58 3.37
CA ILE A 158 4.27 -13.77 4.56
C ILE A 158 5.49 -14.35 5.29
N ILE A 159 5.57 -15.68 5.38
CA ILE A 159 6.74 -16.36 5.97
C ILE A 159 7.98 -16.12 5.10
N MET A 160 7.86 -16.21 3.78
CA MET A 160 8.96 -15.90 2.85
C MET A 160 9.45 -14.47 2.99
N ALA A 161 8.55 -13.51 3.20
CA ALA A 161 8.93 -12.12 3.45
C ALA A 161 9.68 -11.96 4.78
N ALA A 162 9.25 -12.65 5.84
CA ALA A 162 9.97 -12.65 7.11
C ALA A 162 11.39 -13.25 6.98
N PHE A 163 11.50 -14.33 6.20
CA PHE A 163 12.80 -14.98 5.93
C PHE A 163 13.71 -14.09 5.08
N ALA A 164 13.19 -13.46 4.03
CA ALA A 164 13.96 -12.54 3.19
C ALA A 164 14.54 -11.37 4.00
N ASP A 165 13.75 -10.82 4.93
CA ASP A 165 14.21 -9.75 5.80
C ASP A 165 15.26 -10.23 6.82
N SER A 166 15.17 -11.46 7.34
CA SER A 166 16.20 -11.99 8.24
C SER A 166 17.54 -12.16 7.53
N MET A 167 17.51 -12.67 6.30
CA MET A 167 18.72 -12.84 5.48
C MET A 167 19.41 -11.51 5.15
N GLU A 168 18.62 -10.44 4.96
CA GLU A 168 19.15 -9.10 4.73
C GLU A 168 19.83 -8.53 5.97
N LEU A 169 19.22 -8.72 7.16
CA LEU A 169 19.78 -8.24 8.43
C LEU A 169 21.03 -8.99 8.85
N ASP A 170 21.15 -10.27 8.52
CA ASP A 170 22.33 -11.09 8.83
C ASP A 170 23.52 -10.80 7.88
N GLY A 171 23.28 -10.10 6.77
CA GLY A 171 24.29 -9.74 5.76
C GLY A 171 24.87 -8.33 5.91
N GLU A 172 24.34 -7.51 6.83
CA GLU A 172 24.85 -6.18 7.17
C GLU A 172 25.84 -6.25 8.34
#